data_acf127872e6192e86aba731d63b40a60
#
_entry.id   acf127872e6192e86aba731d63b40a60
#
_cell.length_a   1.000
_cell.length_b   1.000
_cell.length_c   1.000
_cell.angle_alpha   90.00
_cell.angle_beta   90.00
_cell.angle_gamma   90.00
#
_symmetry.space_group_name_H-M   'P 1'
#
loop_
_entity.id
_entity.type
_entity.pdbx_description
1 polymer ?
#
loop_
_entity_poly.entity_id
_entity_poly.type
_entity_poly.pdbx_seq_one_letter_code
_entity_poly.pdbx_strand_id
1 'polypeptide(L)'
;KETFINLYPFLPAHFAILLHLLGALAKSTGGIGLRSAIKVIQDILLDSSDGRVCVVDQQMGWLATTITLYDTLEKDIQRAFSHIHQAVGKVFIRFPDSVLHQDIAKTVAVLQILGNLPVTIQNVASLMHASVDADSQIDQVEKAVNELINDSLVPFGEQDNNLCFFSEKLNDIEQERSQIPLRTNDTRRIFNEALKAAFSPLPSTRLNDSLSVRTGLKVQDSAVLSSLTGDKDTIQTIIEFVEPSDYETVRTRLIDDSRHRSSQYIIYLLGRIHSEIGDKVKEIYKCKEIAQRHRNDPDQSVKEYCISQSDRANKLIIELQHQIKRSLNQGSFIFKGHPTSVD
;
A
#
# COMPACT_ATOMS: atom_id res chain seq x y z
N LYS A 1 15.66 -7.88 31.24
CA LYS A 1 17.09 -8.27 31.30
C LYS A 1 17.23 -9.74 31.65
N GLU A 2 16.63 -10.23 32.74
CA GLU A 2 16.62 -11.66 33.11
C GLU A 2 16.05 -12.56 32.02
N THR A 3 14.93 -12.20 31.43
CA THR A 3 14.29 -12.96 30.35
C THR A 3 15.22 -13.17 29.16
N PHE A 4 15.96 -12.12 28.76
CA PHE A 4 16.93 -12.23 27.67
C PHE A 4 18.10 -13.16 28.02
N ILE A 5 18.65 -13.05 29.23
CA ILE A 5 19.74 -13.92 29.67
C ILE A 5 19.33 -15.39 29.67
N ASN A 6 18.09 -15.69 30.11
CA ASN A 6 17.58 -17.05 30.18
C ASN A 6 17.23 -17.65 28.81
N LEU A 7 16.96 -16.81 27.79
CA LEU A 7 16.55 -17.26 26.46
C LEU A 7 17.68 -17.14 25.42
N TYR A 8 18.82 -16.55 25.78
CA TYR A 8 19.94 -16.38 24.85
C TYR A 8 20.31 -17.71 24.17
N PRO A 9 20.47 -17.77 22.86
CA PRO A 9 20.64 -16.69 21.89
C PRO A 9 19.33 -16.17 21.26
N PHE A 10 18.18 -16.53 21.79
CA PHE A 10 16.92 -16.01 21.31
C PHE A 10 16.53 -14.71 22.01
N LEU A 11 16.06 -13.73 21.25
CA LEU A 11 15.26 -12.67 21.83
C LEU A 11 13.89 -13.25 22.29
N PRO A 12 13.23 -12.68 23.31
CA PRO A 12 11.93 -13.15 23.76
C PRO A 12 10.89 -13.24 22.62
N ALA A 13 10.92 -12.29 21.67
CA ALA A 13 10.06 -12.31 20.51
C ALA A 13 10.33 -13.52 19.59
N HIS A 14 11.61 -13.79 19.29
CA HIS A 14 11.99 -14.93 18.43
C HIS A 14 11.64 -16.28 19.08
N PHE A 15 11.77 -16.38 20.39
CA PHE A 15 11.38 -17.59 21.11
C PHE A 15 9.85 -17.81 21.07
N ALA A 16 9.06 -16.74 21.25
CA ALA A 16 7.61 -16.80 21.09
C ALA A 16 7.21 -17.17 19.65
N ILE A 17 7.88 -16.62 18.64
CA ILE A 17 7.70 -16.97 17.22
C ILE A 17 7.99 -18.46 17.00
N LEU A 18 9.10 -18.98 17.52
CA LEU A 18 9.43 -20.41 17.43
C LEU A 18 8.29 -21.29 17.96
N LEU A 19 7.79 -21.00 19.16
CA LEU A 19 6.71 -21.80 19.77
C LEU A 19 5.41 -21.74 18.94
N HIS A 20 5.05 -20.58 18.45
CA HIS A 20 3.87 -20.41 17.60
C HIS A 20 4.04 -21.10 16.24
N LEU A 21 5.23 -21.02 15.64
CA LEU A 21 5.54 -21.68 14.36
C LEU A 21 5.43 -23.19 14.50
N LEU A 22 6.01 -23.77 15.56
CA LEU A 22 5.86 -25.18 15.87
C LEU A 22 4.38 -25.58 16.07
N GLY A 23 3.60 -24.73 16.72
CA GLY A 23 2.15 -24.92 16.86
C GLY A 23 1.40 -24.89 15.52
N ALA A 24 1.76 -24.00 14.60
CA ALA A 24 1.18 -23.91 13.26
C ALA A 24 1.53 -25.15 12.42
N LEU A 25 2.80 -25.56 12.45
CA LEU A 25 3.28 -26.77 11.78
C LEU A 25 2.61 -28.02 12.32
N ALA A 26 2.42 -28.14 13.65
CA ALA A 26 1.73 -29.25 14.27
C ALA A 26 0.28 -29.40 13.85
N LYS A 27 -0.43 -28.28 13.72
CA LYS A 27 -1.83 -28.27 13.24
C LYS A 27 -1.94 -28.75 11.80
N SER A 28 -0.97 -28.41 10.96
CA SER A 28 -0.98 -28.79 9.55
C SER A 28 -0.53 -30.23 9.31
N THR A 29 0.41 -30.75 10.10
CA THR A 29 1.02 -32.08 9.88
C THR A 29 0.55 -33.17 10.81
N GLY A 30 -0.29 -32.85 11.81
CA GLY A 30 -0.90 -33.84 12.71
C GLY A 30 -0.02 -34.31 13.86
N GLY A 31 1.05 -33.60 14.23
CA GLY A 31 1.78 -33.98 15.42
C GLY A 31 3.23 -33.56 15.56
N ILE A 32 3.46 -32.31 15.95
CA ILE A 32 4.74 -31.88 16.52
C ILE A 32 4.54 -31.67 18.03
N GLY A 33 5.07 -32.58 18.84
CA GLY A 33 4.98 -32.45 20.28
C GLY A 33 6.11 -31.67 20.92
N LEU A 34 6.08 -31.45 22.24
CA LEU A 34 7.11 -30.73 23.00
C LEU A 34 8.54 -31.29 22.77
N ARG A 35 8.67 -32.60 22.48
CA ARG A 35 9.94 -33.22 22.12
C ARG A 35 10.54 -32.65 20.83
N SER A 36 9.71 -32.24 19.87
CA SER A 36 10.16 -31.62 18.63
C SER A 36 10.68 -30.21 18.88
N ALA A 37 10.08 -29.47 19.83
CA ALA A 37 10.59 -28.15 20.22
C ALA A 37 11.99 -28.23 20.83
N ILE A 38 12.22 -29.19 21.72
CA ILE A 38 13.54 -29.42 22.32
C ILE A 38 14.57 -29.78 21.24
N LYS A 39 14.18 -30.67 20.30
CA LYS A 39 15.05 -31.05 19.18
C LYS A 39 15.39 -29.87 18.30
N VAL A 40 14.42 -29.05 17.92
CA VAL A 40 14.64 -27.85 17.10
C VAL A 40 15.59 -26.87 17.80
N ILE A 41 15.42 -26.65 19.10
CA ILE A 41 16.35 -25.82 19.88
C ILE A 41 17.74 -26.43 19.89
N GLN A 42 17.85 -27.76 20.07
CA GLN A 42 19.10 -28.48 20.00
C GLN A 42 19.76 -28.35 18.63
N ASP A 43 18.99 -28.50 17.54
CA ASP A 43 19.48 -28.36 16.19
C ASP A 43 19.99 -26.92 15.92
N ILE A 44 19.30 -25.88 16.39
CA ILE A 44 19.76 -24.49 16.30
C ILE A 44 21.06 -24.26 17.08
N LEU A 45 21.20 -24.88 18.24
CA LEU A 45 22.35 -24.68 19.11
C LEU A 45 23.60 -25.45 18.66
N LEU A 46 23.44 -26.68 18.16
CA LEU A 46 24.52 -27.64 18.01
C LEU A 46 24.69 -28.22 16.61
N ASP A 47 23.68 -28.15 15.71
CA ASP A 47 23.71 -28.84 14.43
C ASP A 47 24.15 -27.90 13.29
N SER A 48 25.34 -28.14 12.77
CA SER A 48 25.90 -27.46 11.58
C SER A 48 25.69 -28.23 10.29
N SER A 49 24.82 -29.26 10.28
CA SER A 49 24.53 -30.03 9.06
C SER A 49 23.84 -29.18 8.00
N ASP A 50 23.99 -29.58 6.75
CA ASP A 50 23.40 -28.90 5.58
C ASP A 50 23.82 -27.42 5.38
N GLY A 51 25.01 -27.02 5.88
CA GLY A 51 25.52 -25.66 5.73
C GLY A 51 24.84 -24.63 6.66
N ARG A 52 24.07 -25.07 7.64
CA ARG A 52 23.44 -24.21 8.64
C ARG A 52 24.46 -23.68 9.63
N VAL A 53 24.18 -22.48 10.11
CA VAL A 53 25.01 -21.82 11.13
C VAL A 53 24.51 -22.25 12.50
N CYS A 54 25.33 -22.95 13.27
CA CYS A 54 25.00 -23.29 14.66
C CYS A 54 25.55 -22.25 15.64
N VAL A 55 24.88 -22.12 16.78
CA VAL A 55 25.23 -21.07 17.77
C VAL A 55 26.60 -21.30 18.39
N VAL A 56 26.98 -22.54 18.58
CA VAL A 56 28.28 -22.91 19.23
C VAL A 56 29.48 -22.35 18.48
N ASP A 57 29.36 -22.20 17.16
CA ASP A 57 30.46 -21.69 16.31
C ASP A 57 30.42 -20.17 16.14
N GLN A 58 29.45 -19.48 16.74
CA GLN A 58 29.29 -18.05 16.59
C GLN A 58 29.95 -17.24 17.70
N GLN A 59 30.30 -15.98 17.39
CA GLN A 59 30.82 -15.05 18.38
C GLN A 59 29.73 -14.68 19.40
N MET A 60 30.16 -14.33 20.61
CA MET A 60 29.29 -13.82 21.64
C MET A 60 28.52 -12.57 21.15
N GLY A 61 27.22 -12.52 21.36
CA GLY A 61 26.36 -11.45 20.85
C GLY A 61 25.53 -11.86 19.63
N TRP A 62 25.81 -13.02 19.01
CA TRP A 62 24.98 -13.56 17.93
C TRP A 62 23.58 -13.93 18.42
N LEU A 63 22.57 -13.69 17.58
CA LEU A 63 21.16 -13.92 17.89
C LEU A 63 20.53 -14.89 16.88
N ALA A 64 19.75 -15.83 17.36
CA ALA A 64 18.90 -16.66 16.54
C ALA A 64 17.71 -15.82 16.03
N THR A 65 17.59 -15.71 14.71
CA THR A 65 16.58 -14.87 14.02
C THR A 65 15.48 -15.70 13.38
N THR A 66 14.51 -15.06 12.76
CA THR A 66 13.51 -15.71 11.91
C THR A 66 14.13 -16.52 10.77
N ILE A 67 15.27 -16.09 10.26
CA ILE A 67 16.05 -16.79 9.23
C ILE A 67 16.52 -18.15 9.77
N THR A 68 17.12 -18.14 10.95
CA THR A 68 17.55 -19.37 11.64
C THR A 68 16.39 -20.33 11.87
N LEU A 69 15.20 -19.80 12.24
CA LEU A 69 14.00 -20.61 12.44
C LEU A 69 13.51 -21.21 11.12
N TYR A 70 13.50 -20.43 10.05
CA TYR A 70 13.10 -20.94 8.73
C TYR A 70 14.03 -22.05 8.27
N ASP A 71 15.35 -21.85 8.31
CA ASP A 71 16.36 -22.78 7.82
C ASP A 71 16.31 -24.10 8.62
N THR A 72 16.10 -24.03 9.93
CA THR A 72 16.00 -25.22 10.77
C THR A 72 14.70 -26.01 10.51
N LEU A 73 13.60 -25.31 10.20
CA LEU A 73 12.27 -25.90 9.99
C LEU A 73 11.89 -26.03 8.52
N GLU A 74 12.82 -25.78 7.60
CA GLU A 74 12.55 -25.74 6.15
C GLU A 74 11.81 -26.97 5.63
N LYS A 75 12.23 -28.17 6.01
CA LYS A 75 11.60 -29.42 5.60
C LYS A 75 10.14 -29.55 6.10
N ASP A 76 9.87 -29.06 7.29
CA ASP A 76 8.52 -29.08 7.86
C ASP A 76 7.64 -28.00 7.24
N ILE A 77 8.21 -26.81 6.95
CA ILE A 77 7.54 -25.74 6.22
C ILE A 77 7.20 -26.21 4.80
N GLN A 78 8.13 -26.85 4.10
CA GLN A 78 7.88 -27.43 2.76
C GLN A 78 6.71 -28.40 2.75
N ARG A 79 6.58 -29.25 3.80
CA ARG A 79 5.47 -30.22 3.91
C ARG A 79 4.15 -29.57 4.23
N ALA A 80 4.14 -28.61 5.16
CA ALA A 80 2.93 -28.01 5.70
C ALA A 80 2.43 -26.82 4.85
N PHE A 81 3.34 -26.04 4.29
CA PHE A 81 3.08 -24.79 3.57
C PHE A 81 3.87 -24.74 2.26
N SER A 82 3.68 -25.76 1.42
CA SER A 82 4.45 -25.96 0.17
C SER A 82 4.42 -24.74 -0.77
N HIS A 83 3.28 -24.03 -0.85
CA HIS A 83 3.15 -22.83 -1.69
C HIS A 83 4.05 -21.67 -1.22
N ILE A 84 4.17 -21.47 0.09
CA ILE A 84 5.06 -20.43 0.67
C ILE A 84 6.52 -20.83 0.42
N HIS A 85 6.87 -22.10 0.67
CA HIS A 85 8.23 -22.59 0.42
C HIS A 85 8.64 -22.45 -1.05
N GLN A 86 7.74 -22.79 -2.00
CA GLN A 86 7.99 -22.60 -3.43
C GLN A 86 8.16 -21.12 -3.79
N ALA A 87 7.38 -20.22 -3.18
CA ALA A 87 7.51 -18.77 -3.41
C ALA A 87 8.86 -18.24 -2.90
N VAL A 88 9.33 -18.70 -1.75
CA VAL A 88 10.69 -18.41 -1.25
C VAL A 88 11.73 -18.94 -2.23
N GLY A 89 11.57 -20.17 -2.75
CA GLY A 89 12.46 -20.75 -3.76
C GLY A 89 12.56 -19.90 -5.04
N LYS A 90 11.47 -19.26 -5.48
CA LYS A 90 11.50 -18.33 -6.62
C LYS A 90 12.38 -17.11 -6.33
N VAL A 91 12.40 -16.59 -5.09
CA VAL A 91 13.29 -15.49 -4.69
C VAL A 91 14.75 -15.93 -4.78
N PHE A 92 15.08 -17.14 -4.33
CA PHE A 92 16.45 -17.68 -4.43
C PHE A 92 16.92 -17.81 -5.88
N ILE A 93 16.04 -18.25 -6.77
CA ILE A 93 16.34 -18.36 -8.22
C ILE A 93 16.55 -16.97 -8.84
N ARG A 94 15.75 -15.99 -8.42
CA ARG A 94 15.77 -14.66 -9.01
C ARG A 94 16.88 -13.77 -8.48
N PHE A 95 17.20 -13.92 -7.19
CA PHE A 95 18.22 -13.15 -6.48
C PHE A 95 19.28 -14.07 -5.84
N PRO A 96 20.01 -14.88 -6.65
CA PRO A 96 20.93 -15.90 -6.12
C PRO A 96 22.10 -15.30 -5.34
N ASP A 97 22.55 -14.11 -5.71
CA ASP A 97 23.70 -13.45 -5.11
C ASP A 97 23.33 -12.47 -3.98
N SER A 98 22.03 -12.33 -3.68
CA SER A 98 21.56 -11.38 -2.67
C SER A 98 21.00 -12.08 -1.44
N VAL A 99 21.87 -12.24 -0.43
CA VAL A 99 21.50 -12.78 0.88
C VAL A 99 20.35 -11.99 1.51
N LEU A 100 20.33 -10.65 1.35
CA LEU A 100 19.29 -9.80 1.93
C LEU A 100 17.90 -10.13 1.38
N HIS A 101 17.72 -10.30 0.06
CA HIS A 101 16.43 -10.68 -0.52
C HIS A 101 15.97 -12.05 -0.05
N GLN A 102 16.90 -13.01 0.05
CA GLN A 102 16.61 -14.36 0.54
C GLN A 102 16.18 -14.35 2.00
N ASP A 103 16.84 -13.57 2.85
CA ASP A 103 16.54 -13.44 4.28
C ASP A 103 15.21 -12.74 4.53
N ILE A 104 14.89 -11.70 3.74
CA ILE A 104 13.57 -11.07 3.74
C ILE A 104 12.49 -12.10 3.39
N ALA A 105 12.71 -12.89 2.34
CA ALA A 105 11.77 -13.91 1.92
C ALA A 105 11.49 -14.95 3.01
N LYS A 106 12.53 -15.46 3.67
CA LYS A 106 12.41 -16.39 4.80
C LYS A 106 11.65 -15.77 5.96
N THR A 107 11.95 -14.52 6.30
CA THR A 107 11.30 -13.80 7.41
C THR A 107 9.82 -13.57 7.14
N VAL A 108 9.48 -13.09 5.94
CA VAL A 108 8.09 -12.91 5.52
C VAL A 108 7.33 -14.24 5.52
N ALA A 109 7.95 -15.32 5.04
CA ALA A 109 7.36 -16.67 5.07
C ALA A 109 7.00 -17.12 6.50
N VAL A 110 7.92 -16.95 7.45
CA VAL A 110 7.67 -17.27 8.87
C VAL A 110 6.51 -16.45 9.42
N LEU A 111 6.50 -15.14 9.22
CA LEU A 111 5.45 -14.26 9.71
C LEU A 111 4.09 -14.53 9.06
N GLN A 112 4.07 -14.83 7.77
CA GLN A 112 2.84 -15.19 7.06
C GLN A 112 2.24 -16.51 7.54
N ILE A 113 3.08 -17.51 7.83
CA ILE A 113 2.64 -18.80 8.43
C ILE A 113 2.02 -18.56 9.80
N LEU A 114 2.55 -17.65 10.59
CA LEU A 114 2.01 -17.32 11.91
C LEU A 114 0.64 -16.64 11.85
N GLY A 115 0.46 -15.70 10.92
CA GLY A 115 -0.79 -14.98 10.68
C GLY A 115 -1.27 -14.05 11.81
N ASN A 116 -0.52 -13.93 12.90
CA ASN A 116 -0.90 -13.16 14.09
C ASN A 116 0.00 -11.94 14.35
N LEU A 117 0.99 -11.71 13.49
CA LEU A 117 1.89 -10.57 13.57
C LEU A 117 1.81 -9.76 12.28
N PRO A 118 1.81 -8.42 12.35
CA PRO A 118 1.85 -7.58 11.15
C PRO A 118 3.18 -7.80 10.40
N VAL A 119 3.09 -8.06 9.10
CA VAL A 119 4.26 -8.25 8.23
C VAL A 119 4.64 -6.92 7.60
N THR A 120 5.15 -6.00 8.41
CA THR A 120 5.61 -4.69 7.97
C THR A 120 7.12 -4.68 7.72
N ILE A 121 7.61 -3.74 6.91
CA ILE A 121 9.04 -3.54 6.67
C ILE A 121 9.80 -3.43 7.99
N GLN A 122 9.26 -2.67 8.94
CA GLN A 122 9.88 -2.47 10.25
C GLN A 122 9.98 -3.77 11.06
N ASN A 123 8.92 -4.59 11.08
CA ASN A 123 8.93 -5.87 11.79
C ASN A 123 9.89 -6.86 11.10
N VAL A 124 9.90 -6.90 9.78
CA VAL A 124 10.83 -7.74 9.00
C VAL A 124 12.27 -7.37 9.32
N ALA A 125 12.65 -6.10 9.21
CA ALA A 125 14.00 -5.64 9.53
C ALA A 125 14.40 -5.93 10.98
N SER A 126 13.49 -5.72 11.94
CA SER A 126 13.74 -5.97 13.37
C SER A 126 13.94 -7.45 13.69
N LEU A 127 13.22 -8.35 13.01
CA LEU A 127 13.30 -9.79 13.23
C LEU A 127 14.47 -10.46 12.49
N MET A 128 15.13 -9.75 11.59
CA MET A 128 16.35 -10.16 10.90
C MET A 128 17.63 -9.76 11.65
N HIS A 129 17.53 -9.06 12.78
CA HIS A 129 18.67 -8.53 13.53
C HIS A 129 19.53 -9.66 14.11
N ALA A 130 20.69 -9.90 13.51
CA ALA A 130 21.48 -11.10 13.74
C ALA A 130 22.48 -10.98 14.90
N SER A 131 22.69 -9.79 15.45
CA SER A 131 23.69 -9.56 16.52
C SER A 131 23.27 -8.38 17.40
N VAL A 132 23.67 -8.40 18.65
CA VAL A 132 23.40 -7.32 19.61
C VAL A 132 23.98 -5.98 19.16
N ASP A 133 25.10 -6.02 18.44
CA ASP A 133 25.85 -4.84 17.98
C ASP A 133 25.57 -4.48 16.51
N ALA A 134 24.61 -5.13 15.86
CA ALA A 134 24.29 -4.85 14.45
C ALA A 134 23.56 -3.50 14.31
N ASP A 135 23.87 -2.77 13.23
CA ASP A 135 23.16 -1.55 12.87
C ASP A 135 21.76 -1.83 12.32
N SER A 136 20.90 -0.81 12.34
CA SER A 136 19.56 -0.90 11.74
C SER A 136 19.63 -1.11 10.22
N GLN A 137 18.91 -2.11 9.72
CA GLN A 137 18.86 -2.44 8.29
C GLN A 137 17.55 -1.97 7.60
N ILE A 138 16.74 -1.11 8.26
CA ILE A 138 15.41 -0.73 7.77
C ILE A 138 15.46 -0.18 6.34
N ASP A 139 16.35 0.76 6.05
CA ASP A 139 16.46 1.39 4.72
C ASP A 139 16.88 0.39 3.63
N GLN A 140 17.75 -0.56 3.98
CA GLN A 140 18.18 -1.61 3.05
C GLN A 140 17.04 -2.62 2.80
N VAL A 141 16.30 -2.98 3.84
CA VAL A 141 15.14 -3.87 3.76
C VAL A 141 14.03 -3.21 2.94
N GLU A 142 13.74 -1.93 3.14
CA GLU A 142 12.74 -1.20 2.37
C GLU A 142 13.07 -1.19 0.87
N LYS A 143 14.33 -0.94 0.52
CA LYS A 143 14.78 -0.97 -0.87
C LYS A 143 14.63 -2.36 -1.48
N ALA A 144 15.10 -3.41 -0.79
CA ALA A 144 15.01 -4.78 -1.27
C ALA A 144 13.55 -5.29 -1.36
N VAL A 145 12.68 -4.88 -0.44
CA VAL A 145 11.23 -5.16 -0.50
C VAL A 145 10.62 -4.54 -1.75
N ASN A 146 10.95 -3.29 -2.06
CA ASN A 146 10.48 -2.63 -3.29
C ASN A 146 10.98 -3.33 -4.55
N GLU A 147 12.21 -3.85 -4.56
CA GLU A 147 12.74 -4.64 -5.66
C GLU A 147 11.97 -5.96 -5.83
N LEU A 148 11.65 -6.66 -4.72
CA LEU A 148 10.82 -7.88 -4.74
C LEU A 148 9.40 -7.63 -5.24
N ILE A 149 8.75 -6.55 -4.80
CA ILE A 149 7.38 -6.19 -5.23
C ILE A 149 7.33 -5.86 -6.72
N ASN A 150 8.38 -5.25 -7.26
CA ASN A 150 8.45 -4.86 -8.66
C ASN A 150 8.89 -5.99 -9.60
N ASP A 151 9.40 -7.11 -9.07
CA ASP A 151 9.77 -8.26 -9.88
C ASP A 151 8.55 -9.14 -10.21
N SER A 152 8.16 -9.17 -11.47
CA SER A 152 6.96 -9.88 -11.93
C SER A 152 7.04 -11.41 -11.84
N LEU A 153 8.24 -11.98 -11.62
CA LEU A 153 8.45 -13.43 -11.53
C LEU A 153 8.39 -13.94 -10.09
N VAL A 154 8.48 -13.03 -9.12
CA VAL A 154 8.38 -13.35 -7.70
C VAL A 154 6.94 -13.10 -7.24
N PRO A 155 6.22 -14.10 -6.70
CA PRO A 155 4.84 -13.92 -6.22
C PRO A 155 4.81 -13.19 -4.86
N PHE A 156 5.38 -12.00 -4.81
CA PHE A 156 5.55 -11.22 -3.59
C PHE A 156 4.88 -9.86 -3.74
N GLY A 157 4.20 -9.41 -2.71
CA GLY A 157 3.54 -8.12 -2.73
C GLY A 157 2.97 -7.71 -1.39
N GLU A 158 2.06 -6.76 -1.42
CA GLU A 158 1.43 -6.20 -0.23
C GLU A 158 -0.08 -6.39 -0.28
N GLN A 159 -0.65 -6.93 0.79
CA GLN A 159 -2.09 -7.06 0.99
C GLN A 159 -2.46 -6.53 2.39
N ASP A 160 -3.40 -5.60 2.48
CA ASP A 160 -3.84 -4.98 3.75
C ASP A 160 -2.71 -4.38 4.59
N ASN A 161 -1.74 -3.73 3.94
CA ASN A 161 -0.52 -3.17 4.52
C ASN A 161 0.41 -4.25 5.15
N ASN A 162 0.27 -5.50 4.73
CA ASN A 162 1.16 -6.59 5.10
C ASN A 162 1.86 -7.16 3.88
N LEU A 163 3.16 -7.39 3.99
CA LEU A 163 3.93 -8.10 2.98
C LEU A 163 3.52 -9.57 2.98
N CYS A 164 3.34 -10.16 1.82
CA CYS A 164 2.96 -11.57 1.69
C CYS A 164 3.41 -12.20 0.38
N PHE A 165 3.47 -13.51 0.38
CA PHE A 165 3.54 -14.31 -0.84
C PHE A 165 2.15 -14.64 -1.34
N PHE A 166 1.89 -14.39 -2.60
CA PHE A 166 0.64 -14.73 -3.26
C PHE A 166 0.65 -16.21 -3.69
N SER A 167 -0.54 -16.81 -3.70
CA SER A 167 -0.74 -18.08 -4.43
C SER A 167 -0.52 -17.85 -5.93
N GLU A 168 -0.28 -18.90 -6.70
CA GLU A 168 -0.09 -18.79 -8.15
C GLU A 168 -1.25 -18.03 -8.81
N LYS A 169 -2.47 -18.36 -8.45
CA LYS A 169 -3.68 -17.71 -8.96
C LYS A 169 -3.76 -16.23 -8.59
N LEU A 170 -3.43 -15.86 -7.35
CA LEU A 170 -3.40 -14.46 -6.94
C LEU A 170 -2.28 -13.68 -7.61
N ASN A 171 -1.14 -14.32 -7.86
CA ASN A 171 -0.05 -13.70 -8.61
C ASN A 171 -0.46 -13.38 -10.05
N ASP A 172 -1.17 -14.30 -10.72
CA ASP A 172 -1.69 -14.07 -12.07
C ASP A 172 -2.68 -12.89 -12.08
N ILE A 173 -3.57 -12.81 -11.09
CA ILE A 173 -4.52 -11.70 -10.93
C ILE A 173 -3.80 -10.38 -10.68
N GLU A 174 -2.74 -10.37 -9.87
CA GLU A 174 -1.96 -9.15 -9.61
C GLU A 174 -1.17 -8.70 -10.85
N GLN A 175 -0.65 -9.63 -11.63
CA GLN A 175 -0.07 -9.31 -12.95
C GLN A 175 -1.13 -8.73 -13.90
N GLU A 176 -2.32 -9.33 -13.95
CA GLU A 176 -3.43 -8.76 -14.70
C GLU A 176 -3.75 -7.33 -14.25
N ARG A 177 -3.81 -7.07 -12.93
CA ARG A 177 -4.04 -5.74 -12.36
C ARG A 177 -3.00 -4.74 -12.84
N SER A 178 -1.73 -5.13 -12.83
CA SER A 178 -0.63 -4.26 -13.28
C SER A 178 -0.77 -3.83 -14.74
N GLN A 179 -1.30 -4.72 -15.58
CA GLN A 179 -1.45 -4.54 -17.03
C GLN A 179 -2.80 -3.94 -17.45
N ILE A 180 -3.71 -3.63 -16.51
CA ILE A 180 -5.00 -3.03 -16.84
C ILE A 180 -4.80 -1.73 -17.63
N PRO A 181 -5.31 -1.64 -18.88
CA PRO A 181 -5.19 -0.43 -19.67
C PRO A 181 -6.07 0.68 -19.09
N LEU A 182 -5.47 1.85 -18.92
CA LEU A 182 -6.18 3.01 -18.37
C LEU A 182 -7.14 3.58 -19.41
N ARG A 183 -8.42 3.76 -19.03
CA ARG A 183 -9.42 4.42 -19.84
C ARG A 183 -9.60 5.85 -19.36
N THR A 184 -9.32 6.81 -20.23
CA THR A 184 -9.38 8.24 -19.89
C THR A 184 -10.75 8.68 -19.36
N ASN A 185 -11.84 8.12 -19.89
CA ASN A 185 -13.18 8.46 -19.42
C ASN A 185 -13.44 7.97 -17.99
N ASP A 186 -12.96 6.80 -17.65
CA ASP A 186 -13.15 6.22 -16.31
C ASP A 186 -12.27 6.91 -15.26
N THR A 187 -11.02 7.21 -15.60
CA THR A 187 -10.13 7.98 -14.71
C THR A 187 -10.66 9.39 -14.48
N ARG A 188 -11.17 10.06 -15.54
CA ARG A 188 -11.82 11.36 -15.42
C ARG A 188 -13.07 11.28 -14.53
N ARG A 189 -13.88 10.23 -14.65
CA ARG A 189 -15.04 10.03 -13.81
C ARG A 189 -14.67 9.87 -12.34
N ILE A 190 -13.63 9.09 -12.01
CA ILE A 190 -13.14 8.93 -10.63
C ILE A 190 -12.71 10.27 -10.05
N PHE A 191 -11.94 11.06 -10.80
CA PHE A 191 -11.51 12.38 -10.37
C PHE A 191 -12.71 13.31 -10.14
N ASN A 192 -13.67 13.36 -11.07
CA ASN A 192 -14.85 14.21 -10.98
C ASN A 192 -15.77 13.82 -9.82
N GLU A 193 -15.94 12.53 -9.53
CA GLU A 193 -16.66 12.04 -8.37
C GLU A 193 -15.98 12.44 -7.06
N ALA A 194 -14.67 12.32 -6.98
CA ALA A 194 -13.89 12.75 -5.82
C ALA A 194 -13.94 14.28 -5.62
N LEU A 195 -13.84 15.05 -6.71
CA LEU A 195 -13.98 16.50 -6.69
C LEU A 195 -15.39 16.93 -6.23
N LYS A 196 -16.44 16.32 -6.76
CA LYS A 196 -17.82 16.56 -6.33
C LYS A 196 -18.01 16.26 -4.84
N ALA A 197 -17.47 15.16 -4.36
CA ALA A 197 -17.54 14.79 -2.93
C ALA A 197 -16.77 15.75 -2.03
N ALA A 198 -15.65 16.33 -2.52
CA ALA A 198 -14.90 17.35 -1.80
C ALA A 198 -15.72 18.63 -1.52
N PHE A 199 -16.74 18.93 -2.34
CA PHE A 199 -17.68 20.03 -2.18
C PHE A 199 -19.04 19.60 -1.62
N SER A 200 -19.13 18.49 -0.96
CA SER A 200 -20.38 18.04 -0.34
C SER A 200 -20.40 18.38 1.16
N PRO A 201 -21.45 19.09 1.67
CA PRO A 201 -22.54 19.71 0.92
C PRO A 201 -22.07 20.91 0.08
N LEU A 202 -22.77 21.14 -1.05
CA LEU A 202 -22.48 22.32 -1.88
C LEU A 202 -22.66 23.61 -1.08
N PRO A 203 -21.77 24.61 -1.27
CA PRO A 203 -21.93 25.91 -0.65
C PRO A 203 -23.29 26.53 -0.97
N SER A 204 -24.00 26.95 0.04
CA SER A 204 -25.26 27.66 -0.09
C SER A 204 -25.32 28.81 0.90
N THR A 205 -25.89 29.91 0.52
CA THR A 205 -26.13 31.05 1.40
C THR A 205 -27.58 31.53 1.28
N ARG A 206 -28.04 32.31 2.25
CA ARG A 206 -29.34 32.98 2.20
C ARG A 206 -29.13 34.49 2.06
N LEU A 207 -29.73 35.04 0.99
CA LEU A 207 -29.84 36.48 0.84
C LEU A 207 -31.08 36.96 1.60
N ASN A 208 -30.90 37.97 2.49
CA ASN A 208 -31.97 38.53 3.30
C ASN A 208 -32.81 37.45 4.04
N ASP A 209 -32.15 36.40 4.52
CA ASP A 209 -32.75 35.26 5.23
C ASP A 209 -33.88 34.51 4.50
N SER A 210 -34.27 34.95 3.30
CA SER A 210 -35.42 34.44 2.57
C SER A 210 -35.03 33.70 1.28
N LEU A 211 -34.04 34.19 0.55
CA LEU A 211 -33.65 33.62 -0.76
C LEU A 211 -32.40 32.71 -0.61
N SER A 212 -32.61 31.40 -0.79
CA SER A 212 -31.49 30.46 -0.82
C SER A 212 -30.77 30.54 -2.17
N VAL A 213 -29.49 30.86 -2.13
CA VAL A 213 -28.61 30.90 -3.30
C VAL A 213 -27.65 29.71 -3.25
N ARG A 214 -27.60 28.96 -4.33
CA ARG A 214 -26.70 27.82 -4.53
C ARG A 214 -25.79 28.09 -5.70
N THR A 215 -24.64 27.42 -5.72
CA THR A 215 -23.70 27.45 -6.83
C THR A 215 -23.68 26.12 -7.56
N GLY A 216 -23.72 26.17 -8.89
CA GLY A 216 -23.38 25.04 -9.72
C GLY A 216 -21.87 24.80 -9.73
N LEU A 217 -21.46 23.57 -9.97
CA LEU A 217 -20.04 23.18 -10.00
C LEU A 217 -19.69 22.60 -11.36
N LYS A 218 -18.66 23.16 -11.98
CA LYS A 218 -18.10 22.73 -13.27
C LYS A 218 -16.60 22.51 -13.13
N VAL A 219 -16.04 21.64 -13.94
CA VAL A 219 -14.60 21.43 -14.05
C VAL A 219 -14.15 21.71 -15.46
N GLN A 220 -13.09 22.51 -15.58
CA GLN A 220 -12.39 22.76 -16.83
C GLN A 220 -11.20 21.82 -16.93
N ASP A 221 -11.21 20.96 -17.94
CA ASP A 221 -10.10 20.07 -18.28
C ASP A 221 -9.64 20.40 -19.69
N SER A 222 -8.54 21.15 -19.78
CA SER A 222 -8.02 21.69 -21.03
C SER A 222 -9.09 22.46 -21.83
N ALA A 223 -9.61 21.91 -22.92
CA ALA A 223 -10.64 22.54 -23.74
C ALA A 223 -12.08 22.13 -23.38
N VAL A 224 -12.28 21.19 -22.44
CA VAL A 224 -13.59 20.61 -22.14
C VAL A 224 -14.09 21.13 -20.80
N LEU A 225 -15.23 21.81 -20.82
CA LEU A 225 -15.97 22.20 -19.63
C LEU A 225 -17.04 21.14 -19.32
N SER A 226 -16.92 20.48 -18.18
CA SER A 226 -17.84 19.43 -17.74
C SER A 226 -18.63 19.87 -16.53
N SER A 227 -19.94 19.71 -16.55
CA SER A 227 -20.81 19.96 -15.40
C SER A 227 -20.74 18.81 -14.41
N LEU A 228 -20.53 19.12 -13.12
CA LEU A 228 -20.54 18.15 -12.05
C LEU A 228 -21.88 18.15 -11.32
N THR A 229 -22.46 19.32 -11.10
CA THR A 229 -23.78 19.47 -10.46
C THR A 229 -24.27 20.92 -10.59
N GLY A 230 -25.59 21.14 -10.40
CA GLY A 230 -26.18 22.48 -10.35
C GLY A 230 -26.12 23.25 -11.68
N ASP A 231 -26.30 22.61 -12.79
CA ASP A 231 -26.15 23.21 -14.14
C ASP A 231 -27.11 24.38 -14.38
N LYS A 232 -28.28 24.37 -13.69
CA LYS A 232 -29.31 25.42 -13.78
C LYS A 232 -29.16 26.52 -12.74
N ASP A 233 -28.21 26.41 -11.84
CA ASP A 233 -27.96 27.43 -10.83
C ASP A 233 -27.41 28.71 -11.46
N THR A 234 -27.86 29.86 -10.94
CA THR A 234 -27.48 31.17 -11.51
C THR A 234 -25.99 31.47 -11.33
N ILE A 235 -25.42 31.08 -10.17
CA ILE A 235 -24.00 31.21 -9.90
C ILE A 235 -23.34 29.90 -10.31
N GLN A 236 -22.25 29.98 -11.03
CA GLN A 236 -21.47 28.82 -11.46
C GLN A 236 -20.06 28.93 -10.92
N THR A 237 -19.55 27.89 -10.30
CA THR A 237 -18.15 27.77 -9.91
C THR A 237 -17.44 26.88 -10.92
N ILE A 238 -16.42 27.42 -11.59
CA ILE A 238 -15.57 26.67 -12.52
C ILE A 238 -14.26 26.39 -11.85
N ILE A 239 -13.90 25.11 -11.77
CA ILE A 239 -12.66 24.65 -11.18
C ILE A 239 -11.71 24.24 -12.29
N GLU A 240 -10.49 24.74 -12.24
CA GLU A 240 -9.40 24.35 -13.13
C GLU A 240 -8.19 23.93 -12.30
N PHE A 241 -7.55 22.82 -12.70
CA PHE A 241 -6.31 22.34 -12.09
C PHE A 241 -5.21 22.42 -13.14
N VAL A 242 -4.07 22.97 -12.74
CA VAL A 242 -2.93 23.15 -13.65
C VAL A 242 -1.63 22.74 -12.98
N GLU A 243 -0.66 22.37 -13.79
CA GLU A 243 0.71 22.14 -13.34
C GLU A 243 1.27 23.40 -12.68
N PRO A 244 2.16 23.26 -11.68
CA PRO A 244 2.78 24.42 -11.01
C PRO A 244 3.47 25.39 -11.96
N SER A 245 4.03 24.90 -13.08
CA SER A 245 4.67 25.70 -14.14
C SER A 245 3.71 26.66 -14.84
N ASP A 246 2.46 26.25 -15.03
CA ASP A 246 1.48 27.00 -15.81
C ASP A 246 0.57 27.87 -14.94
N TYR A 247 0.71 27.75 -13.62
CA TYR A 247 -0.20 28.34 -12.65
C TYR A 247 -0.38 29.85 -12.82
N GLU A 248 0.70 30.62 -12.91
CA GLU A 248 0.62 32.08 -13.03
C GLU A 248 0.06 32.53 -14.39
N THR A 249 0.36 31.78 -15.45
CA THR A 249 -0.17 32.06 -16.80
C THR A 249 -1.70 31.88 -16.82
N VAL A 250 -2.17 30.75 -16.29
CA VAL A 250 -3.60 30.43 -16.22
C VAL A 250 -4.32 31.37 -15.25
N ARG A 251 -3.70 31.69 -14.12
CA ARG A 251 -4.23 32.64 -13.14
C ARG A 251 -4.49 34.00 -13.79
N THR A 252 -3.53 34.52 -14.54
CA THR A 252 -3.66 35.80 -15.27
C THR A 252 -4.80 35.74 -16.30
N ARG A 253 -4.88 34.68 -17.07
CA ARG A 253 -5.98 34.45 -18.03
C ARG A 253 -7.34 34.46 -17.31
N LEU A 254 -7.50 33.73 -16.20
CA LEU A 254 -8.76 33.66 -15.46
C LEU A 254 -9.15 35.00 -14.82
N ILE A 255 -8.18 35.83 -14.39
CA ILE A 255 -8.43 37.18 -13.91
C ILE A 255 -9.04 38.04 -15.04
N ASP A 256 -8.48 37.98 -16.23
CA ASP A 256 -9.00 38.73 -17.38
C ASP A 256 -10.37 38.18 -17.82
N ASP A 257 -10.53 36.89 -17.95
CA ASP A 257 -11.82 36.25 -18.28
C ASP A 257 -12.91 36.63 -17.29
N SER A 258 -12.61 36.72 -15.99
CA SER A 258 -13.57 37.06 -14.95
C SER A 258 -14.07 38.50 -14.97
N ARG A 259 -13.38 39.40 -15.71
CA ARG A 259 -13.78 40.82 -15.92
C ARG A 259 -14.87 40.96 -16.99
N HIS A 260 -15.03 39.96 -17.87
CA HIS A 260 -16.00 40.02 -18.94
C HIS A 260 -17.45 39.99 -18.41
N ARG A 261 -18.35 40.72 -19.05
CA ARG A 261 -19.77 40.80 -18.69
C ARG A 261 -20.46 39.41 -18.74
N SER A 262 -20.00 38.52 -19.61
CA SER A 262 -20.46 37.13 -19.66
C SER A 262 -20.11 36.31 -18.43
N SER A 263 -19.10 36.70 -17.66
CA SER A 263 -18.59 35.99 -16.48
C SER A 263 -19.09 36.60 -15.14
N GLN A 264 -20.06 37.50 -15.18
CA GLN A 264 -20.53 38.23 -13.97
C GLN A 264 -21.09 37.33 -12.84
N TYR A 265 -21.50 36.10 -13.16
CA TYR A 265 -22.02 35.10 -12.23
C TYR A 265 -21.11 33.86 -12.13
N ILE A 266 -19.88 33.97 -12.65
CA ILE A 266 -18.91 32.87 -12.64
C ILE A 266 -17.82 33.15 -11.60
N ILE A 267 -17.59 32.16 -10.78
CA ILE A 267 -16.50 32.09 -9.82
C ILE A 267 -15.47 31.11 -10.37
N TYR A 268 -14.21 31.50 -10.46
CA TYR A 268 -13.15 30.59 -10.85
C TYR A 268 -12.33 30.17 -9.63
N LEU A 269 -12.11 28.85 -9.52
CA LEU A 269 -11.21 28.24 -8.55
C LEU A 269 -10.05 27.61 -9.30
N LEU A 270 -8.84 28.08 -9.06
CA LEU A 270 -7.63 27.57 -9.66
C LEU A 270 -6.83 26.78 -8.62
N GLY A 271 -6.66 25.49 -8.83
CA GLY A 271 -5.84 24.61 -8.00
C GLY A 271 -4.56 24.19 -8.72
N ARG A 272 -3.56 23.74 -7.94
CA ARG A 272 -2.33 23.13 -8.46
C ARG A 272 -2.49 21.62 -8.47
N ILE A 273 -2.28 20.98 -9.64
CA ILE A 273 -2.27 19.53 -9.73
C ILE A 273 -0.83 19.03 -9.54
N HIS A 274 -0.69 18.02 -8.68
CA HIS A 274 0.57 17.30 -8.50
C HIS A 274 0.44 15.90 -9.11
N SER A 275 1.54 15.37 -9.63
CA SER A 275 1.59 14.04 -10.27
C SER A 275 0.98 12.93 -9.41
N GLU A 276 1.13 13.02 -8.09
CA GLU A 276 0.55 12.09 -7.11
C GLU A 276 -0.98 11.94 -7.23
N ILE A 277 -1.69 13.00 -7.62
CA ILE A 277 -3.15 12.94 -7.83
C ILE A 277 -3.47 12.03 -9.01
N GLY A 278 -2.74 12.18 -10.11
CA GLY A 278 -2.91 11.34 -11.30
C GLY A 278 -2.61 9.88 -11.03
N ASP A 279 -1.54 9.59 -10.31
CA ASP A 279 -1.15 8.21 -9.98
C ASP A 279 -2.15 7.56 -9.01
N LYS A 280 -2.67 8.33 -8.06
CA LYS A 280 -3.73 7.84 -7.16
C LYS A 280 -5.01 7.50 -7.91
N VAL A 281 -5.43 8.33 -8.88
CA VAL A 281 -6.60 8.05 -9.74
C VAL A 281 -6.41 6.76 -10.55
N LYS A 282 -5.22 6.55 -11.11
CA LYS A 282 -4.86 5.33 -11.85
C LYS A 282 -4.96 4.09 -10.95
N GLU A 283 -4.43 4.20 -9.72
CA GLU A 283 -4.45 3.10 -8.76
C GLU A 283 -5.88 2.76 -8.30
N ILE A 284 -6.70 3.77 -8.00
CA ILE A 284 -8.14 3.58 -7.69
C ILE A 284 -8.83 2.84 -8.84
N TYR A 285 -8.55 3.23 -10.09
CA TYR A 285 -9.15 2.59 -11.25
C TYR A 285 -8.75 1.12 -11.34
N LYS A 286 -7.46 0.80 -11.22
CA LYS A 286 -6.95 -0.58 -11.27
C LYS A 286 -7.54 -1.44 -10.16
N CYS A 287 -7.59 -0.94 -8.93
CA CYS A 287 -8.17 -1.66 -7.80
C CYS A 287 -9.67 -1.98 -8.02
N LYS A 288 -10.45 -1.00 -8.50
CA LYS A 288 -11.88 -1.21 -8.80
C LYS A 288 -12.08 -2.20 -9.94
N GLU A 289 -11.31 -2.07 -11.00
CA GLU A 289 -11.45 -2.89 -12.20
C GLU A 289 -11.12 -4.36 -11.91
N ILE A 290 -10.01 -4.64 -11.21
CA ILE A 290 -9.62 -6.01 -10.88
C ILE A 290 -10.61 -6.67 -9.92
N ALA A 291 -11.07 -5.95 -8.90
CA ALA A 291 -12.07 -6.44 -7.96
C ALA A 291 -13.39 -6.78 -8.67
N GLN A 292 -13.77 -5.99 -9.67
CA GLN A 292 -14.99 -6.25 -10.44
C GLN A 292 -14.85 -7.46 -11.37
N ARG A 293 -13.71 -7.64 -12.04
CA ARG A 293 -13.44 -8.77 -12.95
C ARG A 293 -13.53 -10.10 -12.23
N HIS A 294 -12.96 -10.19 -11.03
CA HIS A 294 -12.85 -11.42 -10.25
C HIS A 294 -13.92 -11.55 -9.16
N ARG A 295 -14.95 -10.69 -9.16
CA ARG A 295 -16.01 -10.66 -8.11
C ARG A 295 -16.71 -12.00 -7.91
N ASN A 296 -16.90 -12.77 -8.98
CA ASN A 296 -17.66 -14.03 -8.97
C ASN A 296 -16.75 -15.26 -8.93
N ASP A 297 -15.47 -15.10 -8.68
CA ASP A 297 -14.55 -16.23 -8.57
C ASP A 297 -14.95 -17.12 -7.38
N PRO A 298 -14.98 -18.46 -7.52
CA PRO A 298 -15.38 -19.38 -6.46
C PRO A 298 -14.32 -19.47 -5.35
N ASP A 299 -13.08 -19.15 -5.63
CA ASP A 299 -11.94 -19.26 -4.72
C ASP A 299 -12.04 -18.24 -3.57
N GLN A 300 -11.90 -18.72 -2.35
CA GLN A 300 -12.01 -17.88 -1.16
C GLN A 300 -10.88 -16.84 -1.07
N SER A 301 -9.66 -17.22 -1.44
CA SER A 301 -8.50 -16.30 -1.42
C SER A 301 -8.67 -15.16 -2.45
N VAL A 302 -9.26 -15.45 -3.59
CA VAL A 302 -9.58 -14.44 -4.60
C VAL A 302 -10.68 -13.49 -4.11
N LYS A 303 -11.70 -14.01 -3.42
CA LYS A 303 -12.75 -13.16 -2.83
C LYS A 303 -12.19 -12.19 -1.79
N GLU A 304 -11.33 -12.70 -0.90
CA GLU A 304 -10.65 -11.87 0.12
C GLU A 304 -9.77 -10.81 -0.55
N TYR A 305 -9.02 -11.18 -1.58
CA TYR A 305 -8.24 -10.24 -2.37
C TYR A 305 -9.12 -9.15 -3.02
N CYS A 306 -10.26 -9.52 -3.62
CA CYS A 306 -11.19 -8.55 -4.22
C CYS A 306 -11.79 -7.58 -3.19
N ILE A 307 -12.09 -8.05 -1.97
CA ILE A 307 -12.54 -7.21 -0.86
C ILE A 307 -11.43 -6.23 -0.47
N SER A 308 -10.21 -6.72 -0.27
CA SER A 308 -9.04 -5.90 0.04
C SER A 308 -8.78 -4.80 -1.02
N GLN A 309 -8.84 -5.16 -2.32
CA GLN A 309 -8.70 -4.16 -3.39
C GLN A 309 -9.82 -3.11 -3.38
N SER A 310 -11.04 -3.51 -3.05
CA SER A 310 -12.18 -2.58 -2.91
C SER A 310 -11.98 -1.62 -1.74
N ASP A 311 -11.53 -2.12 -0.60
CA ASP A 311 -11.23 -1.31 0.59
C ASP A 311 -10.05 -0.37 0.35
N ARG A 312 -9.01 -0.84 -0.33
CA ARG A 312 -7.88 0.00 -0.78
C ARG A 312 -8.37 1.13 -1.69
N ALA A 313 -9.22 0.83 -2.67
CA ALA A 313 -9.80 1.85 -3.53
C ALA A 313 -10.58 2.91 -2.74
N ASN A 314 -11.37 2.50 -1.73
CA ASN A 314 -12.14 3.40 -0.88
C ASN A 314 -11.22 4.31 -0.03
N LYS A 315 -10.16 3.76 0.57
CA LYS A 315 -9.15 4.55 1.30
C LYS A 315 -8.50 5.59 0.38
N LEU A 316 -8.05 5.16 -0.80
CA LEU A 316 -7.43 6.06 -1.78
C LEU A 316 -8.38 7.16 -2.28
N ILE A 317 -9.69 6.90 -2.39
CA ILE A 317 -10.68 7.92 -2.72
C ILE A 317 -10.76 9.01 -1.64
N ILE A 318 -10.76 8.63 -0.36
CA ILE A 318 -10.76 9.59 0.75
C ILE A 318 -9.49 10.45 0.73
N GLU A 319 -8.34 9.82 0.52
CA GLU A 319 -7.07 10.54 0.40
C GLU A 319 -7.05 11.48 -0.81
N LEU A 320 -7.60 11.04 -1.96
CA LEU A 320 -7.75 11.87 -3.15
C LEU A 320 -8.61 13.11 -2.88
N GLN A 321 -9.73 12.96 -2.16
CA GLN A 321 -10.57 14.08 -1.75
C GLN A 321 -9.80 15.08 -0.88
N HIS A 322 -8.98 14.59 0.07
CA HIS A 322 -8.14 15.45 0.91
C HIS A 322 -7.05 16.17 0.08
N GLN A 323 -6.43 15.48 -0.87
CA GLN A 323 -5.43 16.10 -1.75
C GLN A 323 -6.06 17.18 -2.65
N ILE A 324 -7.25 16.91 -3.20
CA ILE A 324 -8.00 17.90 -4.00
C ILE A 324 -8.33 19.14 -3.14
N LYS A 325 -8.86 18.97 -1.94
CA LYS A 325 -9.13 20.08 -1.01
C LYS A 325 -7.86 20.89 -0.71
N ARG A 326 -6.76 20.22 -0.42
CA ARG A 326 -5.47 20.86 -0.15
C ARG A 326 -4.97 21.66 -1.36
N SER A 327 -5.09 21.10 -2.56
CA SER A 327 -4.72 21.75 -3.81
C SER A 327 -5.54 23.02 -4.04
N LEU A 328 -6.83 23.00 -3.78
CA LEU A 328 -7.71 24.17 -3.91
C LEU A 328 -7.43 25.22 -2.83
N ASN A 329 -7.20 24.83 -1.58
CA ASN A 329 -6.86 25.74 -0.49
C ASN A 329 -5.52 26.47 -0.73
N GLN A 330 -4.60 25.86 -1.45
CA GLN A 330 -3.34 26.47 -1.87
C GLN A 330 -3.46 27.24 -3.19
N GLY A 331 -4.65 27.33 -3.74
CA GLY A 331 -4.96 27.92 -5.01
C GLY A 331 -5.44 29.38 -4.93
N SER A 332 -6.15 29.80 -5.95
CA SER A 332 -6.74 31.14 -6.06
C SER A 332 -8.23 31.07 -6.35
N PHE A 333 -8.98 31.85 -5.59
CA PHE A 333 -10.36 32.19 -5.87
C PHE A 333 -10.39 33.50 -6.68
N ILE A 334 -11.05 33.51 -7.83
CA ILE A 334 -11.06 34.65 -8.74
C ILE A 334 -12.50 35.03 -9.04
N PHE A 335 -12.87 36.27 -8.77
CA PHE A 335 -14.18 36.82 -9.07
C PHE A 335 -14.08 38.29 -9.49
N LYS A 336 -14.69 38.64 -10.63
CA LYS A 336 -14.72 40.01 -11.19
C LYS A 336 -13.35 40.70 -11.27
N GLY A 337 -12.33 39.94 -11.65
CA GLY A 337 -10.96 40.44 -11.80
C GLY A 337 -10.17 40.52 -10.48
N HIS A 338 -10.74 40.10 -9.36
CA HIS A 338 -10.09 40.12 -8.06
C HIS A 338 -9.71 38.70 -7.64
N PRO A 339 -8.41 38.38 -7.60
CA PRO A 339 -7.93 37.14 -7.02
C PRO A 339 -7.84 37.25 -5.50
N THR A 340 -8.27 36.21 -4.81
CA THR A 340 -8.17 36.07 -3.35
C THR A 340 -7.57 34.68 -3.05
N SER A 341 -6.72 34.59 -2.03
CA SER A 341 -6.30 33.28 -1.51
C SER A 341 -7.49 32.55 -0.90
N VAL A 342 -7.52 31.25 -1.01
CA VAL A 342 -8.48 30.41 -0.31
C VAL A 342 -7.87 30.13 1.06
N ASP A 343 -8.37 30.79 2.11
CA ASP A 343 -7.97 30.58 3.51
C ASP A 343 -8.78 29.46 4.17
#